data_1e3a252665ef51be03a73ddd70eb97ae
#
_entry.id   1e3a252665ef51be03a73ddd70eb97ae
#
_cell.length_a   1.000
_cell.length_b   1.000
_cell.length_c   1.000
_cell.angle_alpha   90.00
_cell.angle_beta   90.00
_cell.angle_gamma   90.00
#
_symmetry.space_group_name_H-M   'P 1'
#
loop_
_entity.id
_entity.type
_entity.pdbx_description
1 polymer ?
#
loop_
_entity_poly.entity_id
_entity_poly.type
_entity_poly.pdbx_seq_one_letter_code
_entity_poly.pdbx_strand_id
1 'polypeptide(L)'
;MAFRTLEISNAAEIHIKEGQLEISNKEGTVLIPIEDISLIMAHGANIRLSTMDLSILSQNKVAVLTLDEKYLPTAITLPFEGHTRQSKLMHAQVETTEEAYEKLWLRIVKFKISNQSRNLSILGLDGAEKIAAYAESLTVENVDYREALAAKEYFSFYHTGLNRRSDDPVNSRLNYGYAVVRSAIARSLVATGFHPTFGIHHLNDPPKMVHRSTQLNLI
;
A
#
# COMPACT_ATOMS: atom_id res chain seq x y z
N MET A 1 -15.67 -8.87 9.95
CA MET A 1 -14.57 -7.94 9.54
C MET A 1 -14.17 -8.34 8.13
N ALA A 2 -14.26 -7.42 7.16
CA ALA A 2 -13.93 -7.69 5.78
C ALA A 2 -12.44 -8.13 5.65
N PHE A 3 -12.18 -9.25 5.01
CA PHE A 3 -10.85 -9.88 4.97
C PHE A 3 -10.43 -10.33 3.57
N ARG A 4 -11.38 -10.38 2.62
CA ARG A 4 -11.08 -10.86 1.27
C ARG A 4 -10.49 -9.76 0.40
N THR A 5 -9.39 -10.09 -0.27
CA THR A 5 -8.87 -9.33 -1.40
C THR A 5 -9.23 -10.07 -2.68
N LEU A 6 -9.88 -9.39 -3.60
CA LEU A 6 -10.25 -9.93 -4.90
C LEU A 6 -9.34 -9.37 -5.97
N GLU A 7 -8.80 -10.22 -6.81
CA GLU A 7 -8.10 -9.83 -8.03
C GLU A 7 -8.98 -10.14 -9.23
N ILE A 8 -9.20 -9.13 -10.07
CA ILE A 8 -9.95 -9.24 -11.31
C ILE A 8 -8.99 -8.87 -12.45
N SER A 9 -8.49 -9.89 -13.14
CA SER A 9 -7.46 -9.76 -14.18
C SER A 9 -8.00 -9.97 -15.61
N ASN A 10 -9.21 -10.51 -15.73
CA ASN A 10 -9.85 -10.77 -17.02
C ASN A 10 -11.04 -9.84 -17.26
N ALA A 11 -11.46 -9.76 -18.53
CA ALA A 11 -12.68 -9.04 -18.88
C ALA A 11 -13.87 -9.54 -18.06
N ALA A 12 -14.52 -8.63 -17.34
CA ALA A 12 -15.63 -8.95 -16.45
C ALA A 12 -16.61 -7.78 -16.36
N GLU A 13 -17.87 -8.09 -16.14
CA GLU A 13 -18.88 -7.14 -15.70
C GLU A 13 -19.11 -7.31 -14.21
N ILE A 14 -19.08 -6.19 -13.50
CA ILE A 14 -19.20 -6.16 -12.04
C ILE A 14 -20.44 -5.38 -11.69
N HIS A 15 -21.35 -5.99 -10.92
CA HIS A 15 -22.56 -5.38 -10.41
C HIS A 15 -22.74 -5.67 -8.93
N ILE A 16 -23.49 -4.79 -8.26
CA ILE A 16 -23.88 -5.02 -6.88
C ILE A 16 -25.38 -5.19 -6.81
N LYS A 17 -25.80 -6.33 -6.31
CA LYS A 17 -27.19 -6.66 -6.12
C LYS A 17 -27.41 -7.35 -4.78
N GLU A 18 -28.41 -6.87 -4.02
CA GLU A 18 -28.82 -7.50 -2.76
C GLU A 18 -27.68 -7.75 -1.75
N GLY A 19 -26.74 -6.78 -1.65
CA GLY A 19 -25.59 -6.88 -0.75
C GLY A 19 -24.49 -7.83 -1.22
N GLN A 20 -24.56 -8.30 -2.47
CA GLN A 20 -23.54 -9.16 -3.08
C GLN A 20 -22.85 -8.47 -4.24
N LEU A 21 -21.56 -8.70 -4.36
CA LEU A 21 -20.79 -8.38 -5.55
C LEU A 21 -20.94 -9.54 -6.55
N GLU A 22 -21.54 -9.25 -7.69
CA GLU A 22 -21.68 -10.16 -8.81
C GLU A 22 -20.56 -9.86 -9.81
N ILE A 23 -19.75 -10.86 -10.13
CA ILE A 23 -18.68 -10.79 -11.15
C ILE A 23 -19.02 -11.80 -12.23
N SER A 24 -19.35 -11.30 -13.40
CA SER A 24 -19.75 -12.12 -14.56
C SER A 24 -18.68 -12.02 -15.66
N ASN A 25 -18.26 -13.16 -16.18
CA ASN A 25 -17.36 -13.29 -17.30
C ASN A 25 -17.78 -14.47 -18.22
N LYS A 26 -16.95 -14.81 -19.19
CA LYS A 26 -17.22 -15.93 -20.13
C LYS A 26 -17.26 -17.31 -19.47
N GLU A 27 -16.66 -17.44 -18.28
CA GLU A 27 -16.58 -18.69 -17.52
C GLU A 27 -17.78 -18.89 -16.58
N GLY A 28 -18.52 -17.83 -16.29
CA GLY A 28 -19.68 -17.85 -15.43
C GLY A 28 -19.83 -16.60 -14.55
N THR A 29 -20.65 -16.74 -13.53
CA THR A 29 -20.94 -15.67 -12.57
C THR A 29 -20.57 -16.13 -11.16
N VAL A 30 -19.86 -15.27 -10.43
CA VAL A 30 -19.49 -15.48 -9.03
C VAL A 30 -20.17 -14.42 -8.18
N LEU A 31 -20.75 -14.83 -7.05
CA LEU A 31 -21.37 -13.95 -6.08
C LEU A 31 -20.56 -13.95 -4.78
N ILE A 32 -20.26 -12.77 -4.27
CA ILE A 32 -19.46 -12.61 -3.05
C ILE A 32 -20.15 -11.58 -2.14
N PRO A 33 -20.44 -11.89 -0.87
CA PRO A 33 -20.97 -10.90 0.06
C PRO A 33 -20.04 -9.69 0.19
N ILE A 34 -20.58 -8.47 0.03
CA ILE A 34 -19.79 -7.23 0.10
C ILE A 34 -19.10 -7.09 1.46
N GLU A 35 -19.75 -7.51 2.54
CA GLU A 35 -19.21 -7.43 3.89
C GLU A 35 -17.93 -8.22 4.10
N ASP A 36 -17.67 -9.23 3.28
CA ASP A 36 -16.43 -10.01 3.31
C ASP A 36 -15.26 -9.32 2.59
N ILE A 37 -15.55 -8.37 1.68
CA ILE A 37 -14.57 -7.79 0.77
C ILE A 37 -13.90 -6.59 1.41
N SER A 38 -12.58 -6.58 1.43
CA SER A 38 -11.78 -5.44 1.88
C SER A 38 -11.20 -4.62 0.71
N LEU A 39 -10.84 -5.30 -0.37
CA LEU A 39 -10.14 -4.71 -1.50
C LEU A 39 -10.51 -5.45 -2.78
N ILE A 40 -10.75 -4.70 -3.83
CA ILE A 40 -10.83 -5.19 -5.21
C ILE A 40 -9.63 -4.61 -5.97
N MET A 41 -8.80 -5.47 -6.54
CA MET A 41 -7.73 -5.08 -7.44
C MET A 41 -8.17 -5.38 -8.86
N ALA A 42 -8.34 -4.32 -9.65
CA ALA A 42 -8.75 -4.41 -11.04
C ALA A 42 -7.54 -4.16 -11.94
N HIS A 43 -7.22 -5.15 -12.76
CA HIS A 43 -6.10 -5.12 -13.67
C HIS A 43 -6.48 -5.83 -14.96
N GLY A 44 -6.34 -5.16 -16.07
CA GLY A 44 -6.65 -5.69 -17.38
C GLY A 44 -7.70 -4.89 -18.15
N ALA A 45 -7.83 -5.23 -19.41
CA ALA A 45 -8.76 -4.58 -20.32
C ALA A 45 -10.19 -5.11 -20.13
N ASN A 46 -11.18 -4.22 -20.35
CA ASN A 46 -12.60 -4.57 -20.37
C ASN A 46 -13.20 -5.05 -19.04
N ILE A 47 -12.72 -4.56 -17.91
CA ILE A 47 -13.43 -4.63 -16.64
C ILE A 47 -14.42 -3.46 -16.59
N ARG A 48 -15.69 -3.75 -16.40
CA ARG A 48 -16.77 -2.77 -16.37
C ARG A 48 -17.42 -2.71 -15.01
N LEU A 49 -17.60 -1.52 -14.52
CA LEU A 49 -18.17 -1.22 -13.21
C LEU A 49 -18.93 0.11 -13.33
N SER A 50 -20.14 0.18 -12.82
CA SER A 50 -20.89 1.42 -12.85
C SER A 50 -20.46 2.37 -11.73
N THR A 51 -20.76 3.67 -11.88
CA THR A 51 -20.54 4.66 -10.81
C THR A 51 -21.39 4.38 -9.57
N MET A 52 -22.55 3.75 -9.75
CA MET A 52 -23.40 3.34 -8.64
C MET A 52 -22.74 2.21 -7.84
N ASP A 53 -22.17 1.20 -8.53
CA ASP A 53 -21.44 0.12 -7.89
C ASP A 53 -20.21 0.65 -7.12
N LEU A 54 -19.45 1.59 -7.70
CA LEU A 54 -18.36 2.28 -7.00
C LEU A 54 -18.84 3.00 -5.73
N SER A 55 -19.99 3.67 -5.81
CA SER A 55 -20.58 4.35 -4.65
C SER A 55 -20.94 3.34 -3.54
N ILE A 56 -21.59 2.24 -3.89
CA ILE A 56 -21.96 1.21 -2.92
C ILE A 56 -20.73 0.55 -2.30
N LEU A 57 -19.71 0.24 -3.10
CA LEU A 57 -18.42 -0.29 -2.59
C LEU A 57 -17.79 0.67 -1.59
N SER A 58 -17.73 1.96 -1.93
CA SER A 58 -17.16 2.99 -1.05
C SER A 58 -17.93 3.12 0.27
N GLN A 59 -19.27 3.11 0.23
CA GLN A 59 -20.12 3.13 1.44
C GLN A 59 -19.85 1.93 2.35
N ASN A 60 -19.58 0.76 1.76
CA ASN A 60 -19.23 -0.46 2.49
C ASN A 60 -17.72 -0.55 2.83
N LYS A 61 -16.96 0.53 2.63
CA LYS A 61 -15.52 0.63 2.92
C LYS A 61 -14.67 -0.38 2.14
N VAL A 62 -15.14 -0.81 0.97
CA VAL A 62 -14.38 -1.62 0.03
C VAL A 62 -13.53 -0.67 -0.83
N ALA A 63 -12.23 -0.86 -0.81
CA ALA A 63 -11.33 -0.12 -1.71
C ALA A 63 -11.31 -0.76 -3.10
N VAL A 64 -11.26 0.07 -4.15
CA VAL A 64 -11.02 -0.41 -5.52
C VAL A 64 -9.71 0.18 -6.00
N LEU A 65 -8.75 -0.68 -6.32
CA LEU A 65 -7.43 -0.35 -6.80
C LEU A 65 -7.30 -0.72 -8.27
N THR A 66 -6.84 0.22 -9.08
CA THR A 66 -6.44 -0.07 -10.46
C THR A 66 -4.92 -0.20 -10.55
N LEU A 67 -4.46 -1.17 -11.35
CA LEU A 67 -3.05 -1.43 -11.56
C LEU A 67 -2.71 -1.26 -13.04
N ASP A 68 -1.46 -0.88 -13.31
CA ASP A 68 -0.89 -0.87 -14.67
C ASP A 68 -0.40 -2.27 -15.09
N GLU A 69 0.20 -2.35 -16.27
CA GLU A 69 0.75 -3.60 -16.83
C GLU A 69 1.91 -4.19 -16.00
N LYS A 70 2.54 -3.37 -15.14
CA LYS A 70 3.62 -3.78 -14.24
C LYS A 70 3.14 -4.05 -12.81
N TYR A 71 1.81 -4.14 -12.61
CA TYR A 71 1.17 -4.28 -11.30
C TYR A 71 1.45 -3.13 -10.35
N LEU A 72 1.76 -1.93 -10.88
CA LEU A 72 1.90 -0.72 -10.07
C LEU A 72 0.53 -0.06 -9.89
N PRO A 73 0.21 0.41 -8.68
CA PRO A 73 -1.03 1.14 -8.41
C PRO A 73 -1.11 2.43 -9.21
N THR A 74 -2.20 2.63 -9.94
CA THR A 74 -2.47 3.84 -10.73
C THR A 74 -3.54 4.71 -10.09
N ALA A 75 -4.58 4.11 -9.51
CA ALA A 75 -5.62 4.83 -8.78
C ALA A 75 -6.23 3.96 -7.69
N ILE A 76 -6.79 4.60 -6.68
CA ILE A 76 -7.56 3.94 -5.62
C ILE A 76 -8.82 4.74 -5.33
N THR A 77 -9.97 4.05 -5.28
CA THR A 77 -11.23 4.62 -4.81
C THR A 77 -11.40 4.31 -3.34
N LEU A 78 -11.62 5.35 -2.55
CA LEU A 78 -11.81 5.27 -1.10
C LEU A 78 -13.08 6.07 -0.72
N PRO A 79 -13.70 5.80 0.45
CA PRO A 79 -14.78 6.62 0.95
C PRO A 79 -14.36 8.09 1.06
N PHE A 80 -15.21 9.00 0.58
CA PHE A 80 -14.95 10.45 0.69
C PHE A 80 -14.98 10.89 2.16
N GLU A 81 -15.95 10.39 2.93
CA GLU A 81 -16.05 10.60 4.36
C GLU A 81 -15.84 9.29 5.10
N GLY A 82 -14.61 9.03 5.56
CA GLY A 82 -14.24 7.78 6.22
C GLY A 82 -14.46 7.77 7.73
N HIS A 83 -14.50 8.97 8.39
CA HIS A 83 -14.51 9.07 9.85
C HIS A 83 -15.06 10.42 10.33
N THR A 84 -15.85 10.43 11.41
CA THR A 84 -16.49 11.64 11.98
C THR A 84 -15.50 12.73 12.44
N ARG A 85 -14.24 12.40 12.67
CA ARG A 85 -13.16 13.32 13.06
C ARG A 85 -12.18 13.61 11.93
N GLN A 86 -12.53 13.31 10.69
CA GLN A 86 -11.63 13.41 9.53
C GLN A 86 -11.01 14.80 9.41
N SER A 87 -11.82 15.86 9.42
CA SER A 87 -11.34 17.24 9.33
C SER A 87 -10.32 17.57 10.45
N LYS A 88 -10.62 17.20 11.70
CA LYS A 88 -9.70 17.44 12.84
C LYS A 88 -8.37 16.70 12.64
N LEU A 89 -8.40 15.47 12.15
CA LEU A 89 -7.20 14.68 11.94
C LEU A 89 -6.39 15.18 10.75
N MET A 90 -7.04 15.64 9.68
CA MET A 90 -6.37 16.31 8.57
C MET A 90 -5.65 17.59 9.03
N HIS A 91 -6.29 18.43 9.85
CA HIS A 91 -5.63 19.59 10.44
C HIS A 91 -4.41 19.18 11.27
N ALA A 92 -4.55 18.17 12.14
CA ALA A 92 -3.44 17.66 12.93
C ALA A 92 -2.28 17.14 12.06
N GLN A 93 -2.57 16.49 10.92
CA GLN A 93 -1.53 16.06 9.98
C GLN A 93 -0.77 17.25 9.37
N VAL A 94 -1.49 18.34 9.04
CA VAL A 94 -0.86 19.56 8.48
C VAL A 94 -0.04 20.31 9.53
N GLU A 95 -0.52 20.36 10.77
CA GLU A 95 0.11 21.08 11.89
C GLU A 95 1.22 20.29 12.58
N THR A 96 1.41 19.01 12.22
CA THR A 96 2.47 18.17 12.81
C THR A 96 3.85 18.75 12.50
N THR A 97 4.66 18.91 13.53
CA THR A 97 6.02 19.48 13.43
C THR A 97 6.97 18.55 12.67
N GLU A 98 8.00 19.13 12.06
CA GLU A 98 9.05 18.39 11.36
C GLU A 98 9.73 17.37 12.30
N GLU A 99 10.07 17.78 13.51
CA GLU A 99 10.66 16.89 14.51
C GLU A 99 9.77 15.67 14.85
N ALA A 100 8.45 15.86 14.87
CA ALA A 100 7.51 14.74 15.10
C ALA A 100 7.47 13.80 13.91
N TYR A 101 7.54 14.33 12.68
CA TYR A 101 7.64 13.53 11.46
C TYR A 101 8.96 12.75 11.39
N GLU A 102 10.09 13.35 11.73
CA GLU A 102 11.40 12.68 11.78
C GLU A 102 11.39 11.51 12.76
N LYS A 103 10.85 11.72 13.97
CA LYS A 103 10.70 10.64 14.96
C LYS A 103 9.79 9.51 14.47
N LEU A 104 8.70 9.87 13.79
CA LEU A 104 7.79 8.88 13.22
C LEU A 104 8.45 8.11 12.07
N TRP A 105 9.16 8.80 11.19
CA TRP A 105 9.93 8.20 10.10
C TRP A 105 10.97 7.22 10.63
N LEU A 106 11.75 7.63 11.62
CA LEU A 106 12.74 6.77 12.28
C LEU A 106 12.11 5.46 12.78
N ARG A 107 10.94 5.54 13.42
CA ARG A 107 10.22 4.35 13.90
C ARG A 107 9.77 3.46 12.74
N ILE A 108 9.22 4.03 11.68
CA ILE A 108 8.76 3.28 10.49
C ILE A 108 9.93 2.54 9.86
N VAL A 109 11.05 3.23 9.62
CA VAL A 109 12.23 2.62 9.03
C VAL A 109 12.81 1.53 9.94
N LYS A 110 12.83 1.75 11.25
CA LYS A 110 13.26 0.72 12.20
C LYS A 110 12.41 -0.55 12.09
N PHE A 111 11.09 -0.42 12.04
CA PHE A 111 10.19 -1.56 11.84
C PHE A 111 10.41 -2.24 10.48
N LYS A 112 10.57 -1.46 9.41
CA LYS A 112 10.86 -1.96 8.08
C LYS A 112 12.11 -2.84 8.07
N ILE A 113 13.24 -2.32 8.57
CA ILE A 113 14.51 -3.05 8.58
C ILE A 113 14.44 -4.28 9.50
N SER A 114 13.79 -4.16 10.67
CA SER A 114 13.60 -5.31 11.56
C SER A 114 12.76 -6.42 10.92
N ASN A 115 11.73 -6.06 10.16
CA ASN A 115 10.93 -7.02 9.41
C ASN A 115 11.71 -7.66 8.26
N GLN A 116 12.58 -6.93 7.57
CA GLN A 116 13.49 -7.49 6.56
C GLN A 116 14.43 -8.52 7.17
N SER A 117 15.06 -8.22 8.31
CA SER A 117 15.89 -9.17 9.06
C SER A 117 15.09 -10.42 9.45
N ARG A 118 13.92 -10.23 10.05
CA ARG A 118 13.04 -11.33 10.44
C ARG A 118 12.64 -12.20 9.26
N ASN A 119 12.34 -11.59 8.11
CA ASN A 119 11.97 -12.33 6.91
C ASN A 119 13.12 -13.23 6.42
N LEU A 120 14.36 -12.73 6.39
CA LEU A 120 15.53 -13.56 6.05
C LEU A 120 15.67 -14.74 7.02
N SER A 121 15.51 -14.51 8.33
CA SER A 121 15.55 -15.57 9.34
C SER A 121 14.47 -16.63 9.12
N ILE A 122 13.23 -16.22 8.84
CA ILE A 122 12.10 -17.16 8.58
C ILE A 122 12.37 -18.02 7.35
N LEU A 123 12.98 -17.41 6.32
CA LEU A 123 13.30 -18.10 5.07
C LEU A 123 14.60 -18.93 5.15
N GLY A 124 15.33 -18.90 6.28
CA GLY A 124 16.62 -19.56 6.42
C GLY A 124 17.72 -19.00 5.52
N LEU A 125 17.60 -17.71 5.16
CA LEU A 125 18.56 -17.00 4.33
C LEU A 125 19.62 -16.29 5.18
N ASP A 126 20.81 -16.13 4.61
CA ASP A 126 21.90 -15.37 5.24
C ASP A 126 21.58 -13.88 5.39
N GLY A 127 22.36 -13.19 6.23
CA GLY A 127 22.34 -11.74 6.35
C GLY A 127 21.35 -11.18 7.38
N ALA A 128 20.53 -12.01 8.02
CA ALA A 128 19.53 -11.54 8.99
C ALA A 128 20.15 -10.70 10.12
N GLU A 129 21.25 -11.14 10.73
CA GLU A 129 21.94 -10.39 11.80
C GLU A 129 22.53 -9.08 11.32
N LYS A 130 23.08 -9.09 10.10
CA LYS A 130 23.63 -7.87 9.48
C LYS A 130 22.54 -6.83 9.24
N ILE A 131 21.36 -7.24 8.75
CA ILE A 131 20.23 -6.34 8.55
C ILE A 131 19.69 -5.86 9.91
N ALA A 132 19.63 -6.71 10.94
CA ALA A 132 19.22 -6.30 12.28
C ALA A 132 20.11 -5.19 12.86
N ALA A 133 21.43 -5.29 12.68
CA ALA A 133 22.39 -4.29 13.15
C ALA A 133 22.15 -2.89 12.55
N TYR A 134 21.61 -2.80 11.32
CA TYR A 134 21.19 -1.52 10.76
C TYR A 134 20.01 -0.92 11.54
N ALA A 135 19.02 -1.73 11.95
CA ALA A 135 17.89 -1.25 12.73
C ALA A 135 18.30 -0.78 14.14
N GLU A 136 19.30 -1.39 14.74
CA GLU A 136 19.80 -1.03 16.07
C GLU A 136 20.61 0.28 16.04
N SER A 137 21.33 0.56 14.96
CA SER A 137 22.18 1.74 14.79
C SER A 137 21.50 2.93 14.14
N LEU A 138 20.15 2.91 14.02
CA LEU A 138 19.38 4.01 13.42
C LEU A 138 19.32 5.23 14.32
N THR A 139 19.60 6.38 13.72
CA THR A 139 19.36 7.72 14.28
C THR A 139 18.63 8.59 13.26
N VAL A 140 18.12 9.74 13.66
CA VAL A 140 17.45 10.69 12.75
C VAL A 140 18.41 11.12 11.63
N GLU A 141 19.69 11.34 11.95
CA GLU A 141 20.69 11.82 10.99
C GLU A 141 21.11 10.78 9.95
N ASN A 142 20.94 9.49 10.24
CA ASN A 142 21.42 8.43 9.35
C ASN A 142 20.29 7.56 8.76
N VAL A 143 19.03 7.84 9.08
CA VAL A 143 17.87 6.96 8.77
C VAL A 143 17.75 6.66 7.29
N ASP A 144 17.87 7.65 6.42
CA ASP A 144 17.73 7.47 4.96
C ASP A 144 18.88 6.67 4.36
N TYR A 145 20.09 6.97 4.80
CA TYR A 145 21.26 6.21 4.36
C TYR A 145 21.20 4.74 4.79
N ARG A 146 20.83 4.50 6.05
CA ARG A 146 20.71 3.13 6.59
C ARG A 146 19.54 2.38 5.95
N GLU A 147 18.44 3.04 5.67
CA GLU A 147 17.30 2.46 4.97
C GLU A 147 17.68 1.98 3.58
N ALA A 148 18.35 2.84 2.80
CA ALA A 148 18.80 2.50 1.46
C ALA A 148 19.82 1.35 1.45
N LEU A 149 20.76 1.35 2.42
CA LEU A 149 21.78 0.30 2.56
C LEU A 149 21.13 -1.03 2.96
N ALA A 150 20.26 -1.02 3.95
CA ALA A 150 19.53 -2.21 4.40
C ALA A 150 18.68 -2.81 3.28
N ALA A 151 17.96 -1.97 2.52
CA ALA A 151 17.17 -2.42 1.40
C ALA A 151 18.02 -3.08 0.30
N LYS A 152 19.15 -2.45 -0.07
CA LYS A 152 20.09 -3.01 -1.06
C LYS A 152 20.61 -4.38 -0.63
N GLU A 153 21.06 -4.50 0.60
CA GLU A 153 21.61 -5.76 1.12
C GLU A 153 20.52 -6.84 1.33
N TYR A 154 19.37 -6.45 1.86
CA TYR A 154 18.22 -7.35 1.98
C TYR A 154 17.88 -8.03 0.65
N PHE A 155 17.74 -7.27 -0.43
CA PHE A 155 17.43 -7.85 -1.74
C PHE A 155 18.56 -8.69 -2.31
N SER A 156 19.83 -8.41 -1.98
CA SER A 156 20.94 -9.25 -2.39
C SER A 156 20.94 -10.64 -1.71
N PHE A 157 20.51 -10.71 -0.45
CA PHE A 157 20.32 -11.97 0.27
C PHE A 157 19.03 -12.69 -0.12
N TYR A 158 17.95 -11.91 -0.34
CA TYR A 158 16.64 -12.46 -0.69
C TYR A 158 16.63 -13.15 -2.04
N HIS A 159 17.31 -12.59 -3.03
CA HIS A 159 17.41 -13.15 -4.37
C HIS A 159 18.68 -12.65 -5.08
N THR A 160 19.66 -13.53 -5.22
CA THR A 160 20.93 -13.21 -5.86
C THR A 160 20.70 -12.71 -7.29
N GLY A 161 21.26 -11.54 -7.60
CA GLY A 161 21.15 -10.93 -8.93
C GLY A 161 19.85 -10.16 -9.20
N LEU A 162 18.93 -10.07 -8.23
CA LEU A 162 17.70 -9.29 -8.39
C LEU A 162 17.99 -7.79 -8.55
N ASN A 163 17.72 -7.28 -9.73
CA ASN A 163 17.65 -5.84 -9.95
C ASN A 163 16.19 -5.36 -9.84
N ARG A 164 15.85 -4.62 -8.79
CA ARG A 164 14.48 -4.12 -8.54
C ARG A 164 13.92 -3.22 -9.65
N ARG A 165 14.75 -2.75 -10.57
CA ARG A 165 14.35 -1.90 -11.71
C ARG A 165 14.24 -2.66 -13.03
N SER A 166 14.53 -3.96 -13.07
CA SER A 166 14.40 -4.79 -14.26
C SER A 166 12.99 -5.35 -14.43
N ASP A 167 12.63 -5.70 -15.65
CA ASP A 167 11.39 -6.42 -15.98
C ASP A 167 11.53 -7.92 -15.65
N ASP A 168 11.73 -8.23 -14.37
CA ASP A 168 11.87 -9.58 -13.84
C ASP A 168 10.53 -10.07 -13.28
N PRO A 169 10.10 -11.32 -13.52
CA PRO A 169 8.87 -11.87 -12.95
C PRO A 169 8.81 -11.81 -11.42
N VAL A 170 9.96 -11.85 -10.74
CA VAL A 170 10.04 -11.68 -9.28
C VAL A 170 9.65 -10.25 -8.90
N ASN A 171 10.08 -9.24 -9.67
CA ASN A 171 9.68 -7.85 -9.45
C ASN A 171 8.17 -7.64 -9.64
N SER A 172 7.57 -8.26 -10.64
CA SER A 172 6.11 -8.19 -10.85
C SER A 172 5.35 -8.75 -9.65
N ARG A 173 5.78 -9.89 -9.12
CA ARG A 173 5.18 -10.49 -7.90
C ARG A 173 5.37 -9.62 -6.66
N LEU A 174 6.55 -9.04 -6.50
CA LEU A 174 6.82 -8.11 -5.39
C LEU A 174 5.97 -6.84 -5.53
N ASN A 175 5.88 -6.26 -6.72
CA ASN A 175 5.05 -5.08 -6.98
C ASN A 175 3.58 -5.35 -6.68
N TYR A 176 3.07 -6.53 -7.07
CA TYR A 176 1.73 -6.98 -6.72
C TYR A 176 1.54 -7.04 -5.19
N GLY A 177 2.42 -7.74 -4.47
CA GLY A 177 2.35 -7.81 -3.01
C GLY A 177 2.40 -6.43 -2.34
N TYR A 178 3.26 -5.55 -2.82
CA TYR A 178 3.35 -4.16 -2.35
C TYR A 178 2.07 -3.35 -2.65
N ALA A 179 1.44 -3.57 -3.79
CA ALA A 179 0.17 -2.94 -4.12
C ALA A 179 -0.93 -3.34 -3.13
N VAL A 180 -1.03 -4.63 -2.78
CA VAL A 180 -1.97 -5.14 -1.78
C VAL A 180 -1.75 -4.48 -0.42
N VAL A 181 -0.52 -4.50 0.08
CA VAL A 181 -0.18 -3.93 1.40
C VAL A 181 -0.42 -2.41 1.42
N ARG A 182 0.00 -1.69 0.38
CA ARG A 182 -0.23 -0.24 0.25
C ARG A 182 -1.71 0.10 0.31
N SER A 183 -2.54 -0.66 -0.39
CA SER A 183 -3.99 -0.45 -0.42
C SER A 183 -4.64 -0.72 0.93
N ALA A 184 -4.21 -1.76 1.62
CA ALA A 184 -4.67 -2.07 2.97
C ALA A 184 -4.32 -0.94 3.96
N ILE A 185 -3.11 -0.38 3.85
CA ILE A 185 -2.67 0.76 4.66
C ILE A 185 -3.49 2.02 4.32
N ALA A 186 -3.63 2.37 3.03
CA ALA A 186 -4.41 3.53 2.60
C ALA A 186 -5.86 3.45 3.09
N ARG A 187 -6.50 2.28 2.94
CA ARG A 187 -7.84 2.02 3.47
C ARG A 187 -7.91 2.20 4.98
N SER A 188 -6.93 1.68 5.72
CA SER A 188 -6.88 1.79 7.18
C SER A 188 -6.70 3.24 7.63
N LEU A 189 -5.87 4.04 6.95
CA LEU A 189 -5.68 5.46 7.21
C LEU A 189 -7.00 6.23 7.02
N VAL A 190 -7.69 6.01 5.89
CA VAL A 190 -8.99 6.67 5.63
C VAL A 190 -10.04 6.24 6.65
N ALA A 191 -10.10 4.95 6.99
CA ALA A 191 -11.05 4.43 7.98
C ALA A 191 -10.84 5.01 9.39
N THR A 192 -9.61 5.45 9.70
CA THR A 192 -9.26 6.13 10.96
C THR A 192 -9.31 7.65 10.87
N GLY A 193 -9.67 8.21 9.71
CA GLY A 193 -9.84 9.64 9.47
C GLY A 193 -8.59 10.39 8.99
N PHE A 194 -7.49 9.67 8.74
CA PHE A 194 -6.28 10.26 8.14
C PHE A 194 -6.42 10.36 6.63
N HIS A 195 -5.76 11.35 6.04
CA HIS A 195 -5.68 11.48 4.60
C HIS A 195 -4.36 10.87 4.08
N PRO A 196 -4.39 9.89 3.18
CA PRO A 196 -3.20 9.14 2.77
C PRO A 196 -2.22 9.93 1.90
N THR A 197 -2.60 11.11 1.39
CA THR A 197 -1.71 11.97 0.60
C THR A 197 -0.77 12.82 1.46
N PHE A 198 -1.02 12.96 2.77
CA PHE A 198 -0.08 13.61 3.66
C PHE A 198 1.03 12.63 4.02
N GLY A 199 2.16 12.72 3.28
CA GLY A 199 3.34 11.90 3.53
C GLY A 199 4.05 12.27 4.83
N ILE A 200 4.71 11.26 5.41
CA ILE A 200 5.52 11.44 6.62
C ILE A 200 6.93 11.88 6.26
N HIS A 201 7.43 11.47 5.10
CA HIS A 201 8.79 11.70 4.63
C HIS A 201 8.81 11.79 3.09
N HIS A 202 9.93 12.19 2.49
CA HIS A 202 10.12 12.47 1.06
C HIS A 202 9.45 13.76 0.58
N LEU A 203 10.10 14.85 0.91
CA LEU A 203 9.85 16.14 0.28
C LEU A 203 10.69 16.20 -1.01
N ASN A 204 10.10 15.93 -2.16
CA ASN A 204 10.78 16.11 -3.45
C ASN A 204 10.85 17.57 -3.91
N ASP A 205 10.37 18.54 -3.10
CA ASP A 205 10.48 19.97 -3.36
C ASP A 205 10.86 20.73 -2.10
N PRO A 206 11.68 21.82 -2.21
CA PRO A 206 11.97 22.71 -1.10
C PRO A 206 10.68 23.38 -0.58
N PRO A 207 10.64 23.86 0.66
CA PRO A 207 9.42 24.26 1.34
C PRO A 207 8.79 25.51 0.74
N LYS A 208 7.99 25.34 -0.32
CA LYS A 208 6.97 26.30 -0.70
C LYS A 208 5.64 25.62 -0.41
N MET A 209 4.90 26.23 0.52
CA MET A 209 3.53 25.90 0.94
C MET A 209 2.81 24.90 0.01
N VAL A 210 2.40 23.74 0.60
CA VAL A 210 1.43 22.82 0.02
C VAL A 210 1.86 22.09 -1.24
N HIS A 211 2.57 20.98 -1.11
CA HIS A 211 2.41 19.75 -1.90
C HIS A 211 3.42 18.72 -1.43
N ARG A 212 3.11 18.07 -0.31
CA ARG A 212 3.77 16.82 0.05
C ARG A 212 3.12 15.72 -0.79
N SER A 213 3.60 15.53 -2.00
CA SER A 213 3.16 14.43 -2.84
C SER A 213 3.65 13.12 -2.25
N THR A 214 2.74 12.31 -1.86
CA THR A 214 2.95 11.04 -1.18
C THR A 214 3.29 9.99 -2.21
N GLN A 215 4.54 9.66 -2.36
CA GLN A 215 4.84 8.27 -2.63
C GLN A 215 4.84 7.56 -1.27
N LEU A 216 3.81 6.77 -1.01
CA LEU A 216 3.77 5.81 0.10
C LEU A 216 4.83 4.72 -0.15
N ASN A 217 6.11 5.09 -0.03
CA ASN A 217 7.21 4.14 0.00
C ASN A 217 7.30 3.50 1.38
N LEU A 218 6.18 2.90 1.85
CA LEU A 218 6.08 2.21 3.14
C LEU A 218 6.61 0.78 3.11
N ILE A 219 7.29 0.37 2.00
CA ILE A 219 7.82 -0.99 1.89
C ILE A 219 9.19 -0.97 1.23
#